data_d7918be15fd6798994f45a05fcd17e21
#
_entry.id   d7918be15fd6798994f45a05fcd17e21
#
_cell.length_a   1.000
_cell.length_b   1.000
_cell.length_c   1.000
_cell.angle_alpha   90.00
_cell.angle_beta   90.00
_cell.angle_gamma   90.00
#
_symmetry.space_group_name_H-M   'P 1'
#
loop_
_entity.id
_entity.type
_entity.pdbx_description
1 polymer ?
#
loop_
_entity_poly.entity_id
_entity_poly.type
_entity_poly.pdbx_seq_one_letter_code
_entity_poly.pdbx_strand_id
1 'polypeptide(L)'
;DHRDLHSFPTRRSSDLELLQLDFLDEAAPALIRERLDGPADLVLSDMAPQTSGHASTDHLRIMALAEAALDFAVEVLAPGGGFVAKVWQGGSEKELLDRLKRRFAKVRHLKPASSRPESPELFVVALGFREPGKTE
;
A
#
# COMPACT_ATOMS: atom_id res chain seq x y z
N ASP A 1 -3.65 27.34 7.92
CA ASP A 1 -3.28 26.99 7.54
C ASP A 1 -3.29 26.85 7.42
N HIS A 2 -3.22 26.76 8.06
CA HIS A 2 -2.76 26.42 7.75
C HIS A 2 -2.47 26.28 7.51
N ARG A 3 -2.63 26.33 7.87
CA ARG A 3 -1.93 26.24 7.63
C ARG A 3 -1.13 26.36 7.22
N ASP A 4 -0.89 26.40 7.53
CA ASP A 4 0.13 26.63 7.17
C ASP A 4 0.60 26.46 7.03
N LEU A 5 0.63 25.89 7.47
CA LEU A 5 1.30 25.72 7.29
C LEU A 5 2.07 25.98 7.03
N HIS A 6 2.59 25.98 7.48
CA HIS A 6 3.55 26.35 7.06
C HIS A 6 4.76 26.19 7.29
N SER A 7 4.82 25.87 7.88
CA SER A 7 6.10 25.60 8.24
C SER A 7 6.75 24.48 7.57
N PHE A 8 6.17 23.95 6.70
CA PHE A 8 6.77 23.02 5.84
C PHE A 8 7.82 23.65 5.01
N PRO A 9 8.82 22.94 4.59
CA PRO A 9 9.66 23.41 3.52
C PRO A 9 8.80 23.57 2.31
N THR A 10 8.53 24.78 2.00
CA THR A 10 7.52 25.04 1.03
C THR A 10 7.82 24.47 -0.33
N ARG A 11 9.07 24.46 -0.69
CA ARG A 11 9.44 23.95 -1.95
C ARG A 11 9.14 22.49 -2.11
N ARG A 12 9.41 21.77 -1.05
CA ARG A 12 9.19 20.36 -1.06
C ARG A 12 7.73 20.03 -1.12
N SER A 13 6.93 20.81 -0.42
CA SER A 13 5.52 20.50 -0.37
C SER A 13 4.83 20.75 -1.70
N SER A 14 5.41 21.53 -2.59
CA SER A 14 4.80 21.73 -3.87
C SER A 14 4.83 20.48 -4.75
N ASP A 15 5.66 19.50 -4.40
CA ASP A 15 5.73 18.25 -5.12
C ASP A 15 4.75 17.21 -4.61
N LEU A 16 4.01 17.54 -3.55
CA LEU A 16 3.05 16.63 -2.97
C LEU A 16 1.66 17.15 -3.20
N GLU A 17 0.79 16.25 -3.54
CA GLU A 17 -0.62 16.57 -3.69
C GLU A 17 -1.40 15.75 -2.70
N LEU A 18 -2.20 16.42 -1.88
CA LEU A 18 -3.01 15.75 -0.88
C LEU A 18 -4.44 15.66 -1.39
N LEU A 19 -4.98 14.47 -1.36
CA LEU A 19 -6.34 14.23 -1.78
C LEU A 19 -7.08 13.53 -0.66
N GLN A 20 -8.31 13.96 -0.42
CA GLN A 20 -9.17 13.27 0.52
C GLN A 20 -10.22 12.52 -0.29
N LEU A 21 -10.07 11.20 -0.36
CA LEU A 21 -11.03 10.39 -1.06
C LEU A 21 -11.02 9.00 -0.48
N ASP A 22 -12.07 8.27 -0.77
CA ASP A 22 -12.20 6.89 -0.31
C ASP A 22 -11.55 6.01 -1.35
N PHE A 23 -10.43 5.39 -0.99
CA PHE A 23 -9.70 4.61 -1.98
C PHE A 23 -10.44 3.33 -2.38
N LEU A 24 -11.49 2.97 -1.63
CA LEU A 24 -12.34 1.85 -2.01
C LEU A 24 -13.37 2.23 -3.07
N ASP A 25 -13.54 3.52 -3.31
CA ASP A 25 -14.45 3.98 -4.37
C ASP A 25 -13.90 3.52 -5.71
N GLU A 26 -14.80 3.01 -6.56
CA GLU A 26 -14.38 2.50 -7.85
C GLU A 26 -13.73 3.55 -8.72
N ALA A 27 -14.07 4.82 -8.51
CA ALA A 27 -13.49 5.89 -9.30
C ALA A 27 -12.13 6.33 -8.81
N ALA A 28 -11.69 5.85 -7.64
CA ALA A 28 -10.45 6.34 -7.06
C ALA A 28 -9.22 6.05 -7.94
N PRO A 29 -9.06 4.85 -8.50
CA PRO A 29 -7.86 4.61 -9.31
C PRO A 29 -7.76 5.55 -10.51
N ALA A 30 -8.87 5.81 -11.19
CA ALA A 30 -8.83 6.69 -12.35
C ALA A 30 -8.48 8.12 -11.93
N LEU A 31 -9.03 8.57 -10.81
CA LEU A 31 -8.73 9.90 -10.34
C LEU A 31 -7.27 10.05 -9.97
N ILE A 32 -6.71 9.06 -9.31
CA ILE A 32 -5.31 9.11 -8.93
C ILE A 32 -4.42 9.12 -10.18
N ARG A 33 -4.74 8.27 -11.16
CA ARG A 33 -3.93 8.25 -12.38
C ARG A 33 -4.00 9.58 -13.11
N GLU A 34 -5.15 10.21 -13.09
CA GLU A 34 -5.29 11.52 -13.72
C GLU A 34 -4.40 12.55 -13.02
N ARG A 35 -4.40 12.54 -11.68
CA ARG A 35 -3.60 13.48 -10.95
C ARG A 35 -2.11 13.23 -11.08
N LEU A 36 -1.72 11.97 -11.23
CA LEU A 36 -0.32 11.62 -11.45
C LEU A 36 0.13 11.87 -12.88
N ASP A 37 -0.82 12.05 -13.78
CA ASP A 37 -0.51 12.21 -15.18
C ASP A 37 0.09 10.92 -15.72
N GLY A 38 -0.48 9.82 -15.32
CA GLY A 38 -0.04 8.51 -15.78
C GLY A 38 -0.03 7.50 -14.66
N PRO A 39 0.53 6.33 -14.90
CA PRO A 39 0.57 5.30 -13.87
C PRO A 39 1.59 5.64 -12.80
N ALA A 40 1.44 4.95 -11.66
CA ALA A 40 2.31 5.17 -10.52
C ALA A 40 3.52 4.25 -10.57
N ASP A 41 4.63 4.71 -10.03
CA ASP A 41 5.82 3.89 -9.92
C ASP A 41 5.86 3.10 -8.63
N LEU A 42 5.15 3.58 -7.61
CA LEU A 42 5.16 2.95 -6.30
C LEU A 42 3.86 3.24 -5.60
N VAL A 43 3.29 2.23 -4.98
CA VAL A 43 2.15 2.40 -4.09
C VAL A 43 2.57 1.95 -2.70
N LEU A 44 2.42 2.84 -1.74
CA LEU A 44 2.82 2.59 -0.37
C LEU A 44 1.61 2.72 0.51
N SER A 45 1.28 1.66 1.23
CA SER A 45 0.10 1.62 2.08
C SER A 45 0.51 1.38 3.52
N ASP A 46 0.13 2.31 4.39
CA ASP A 46 0.40 2.19 5.82
C ASP A 46 -0.90 2.38 6.58
N MET A 47 -1.96 1.72 6.10
CA MET A 47 -3.26 1.84 6.72
C MET A 47 -3.38 0.88 7.87
N ALA A 48 -4.03 1.35 8.94
CA ALA A 48 -4.28 0.53 10.10
C ALA A 48 -5.70 0.77 10.57
N PRO A 49 -6.48 -0.29 10.77
CA PRO A 49 -7.83 -0.11 11.27
C PRO A 49 -7.79 0.18 12.75
N GLN A 50 -8.91 0.65 13.28
CA GLN A 50 -9.05 0.73 14.72
C GLN A 50 -8.98 -0.68 15.28
N THR A 51 -8.16 -0.85 16.32
CA THR A 51 -8.04 -2.16 16.93
C THR A 51 -9.24 -2.39 17.84
N SER A 52 -9.67 -3.65 17.90
CA SER A 52 -10.81 -4.04 18.69
C SER A 52 -10.40 -4.68 20.00
N GLY A 53 -9.14 -5.01 20.16
CA GLY A 53 -8.67 -5.76 21.30
C GLY A 53 -8.75 -7.25 21.13
N HIS A 54 -9.26 -7.71 19.99
CA HIS A 54 -9.31 -9.12 19.67
C HIS A 54 -8.32 -9.38 18.53
N ALA A 55 -7.25 -10.09 18.83
CA ALA A 55 -6.13 -10.22 17.91
C ALA A 55 -6.56 -10.82 16.56
N SER A 56 -7.42 -11.83 16.59
CA SER A 56 -7.81 -12.45 15.33
C SER A 56 -8.65 -11.50 14.46
N THR A 57 -9.54 -10.74 15.09
CA THR A 57 -10.34 -9.77 14.36
C THR A 57 -9.47 -8.67 13.78
N ASP A 58 -8.52 -8.18 14.59
CA ASP A 58 -7.64 -7.12 14.13
C ASP A 58 -6.74 -7.60 13.00
N HIS A 59 -6.29 -8.84 13.07
CA HIS A 59 -5.49 -9.40 12.00
C HIS A 59 -6.27 -9.45 10.70
N LEU A 60 -7.53 -9.90 10.77
CA LEU A 60 -8.34 -9.95 9.56
C LEU A 60 -8.56 -8.57 8.97
N ARG A 61 -8.74 -7.56 9.82
CA ARG A 61 -8.96 -6.21 9.33
C ARG A 61 -7.75 -5.64 8.62
N ILE A 62 -6.56 -5.85 9.21
CA ILE A 62 -5.37 -5.30 8.58
C ILE A 62 -5.06 -6.03 7.29
N MET A 63 -5.32 -7.33 7.24
CA MET A 63 -5.11 -8.06 6.00
C MET A 63 -6.11 -7.65 4.94
N ALA A 64 -7.34 -7.36 5.32
CA ALA A 64 -8.33 -6.88 4.37
C ALA A 64 -7.91 -5.53 3.77
N LEU A 65 -7.35 -4.65 4.60
CA LEU A 65 -6.86 -3.38 4.09
C LEU A 65 -5.69 -3.57 3.15
N ALA A 66 -4.79 -4.51 3.47
CA ALA A 66 -3.66 -4.76 2.59
C ALA A 66 -4.12 -5.32 1.25
N GLU A 67 -5.11 -6.20 1.27
CA GLU A 67 -5.62 -6.75 0.01
C GLU A 67 -6.36 -5.69 -0.80
N ALA A 68 -7.10 -4.82 -0.13
CA ALA A 68 -7.76 -3.72 -0.83
C ALA A 68 -6.73 -2.77 -1.45
N ALA A 69 -5.64 -2.55 -0.73
CA ALA A 69 -4.58 -1.72 -1.27
C ALA A 69 -3.93 -2.37 -2.49
N LEU A 70 -3.80 -3.70 -2.48
CA LEU A 70 -3.27 -4.39 -3.64
C LEU A 70 -4.22 -4.28 -4.82
N ASP A 71 -5.52 -4.44 -4.59
CA ASP A 71 -6.50 -4.27 -5.67
C ASP A 71 -6.38 -2.89 -6.29
N PHE A 72 -6.20 -1.87 -5.45
CA PHE A 72 -6.00 -0.52 -5.94
C PHE A 72 -4.70 -0.41 -6.72
N ALA A 73 -3.63 -0.99 -6.17
CA ALA A 73 -2.32 -0.87 -6.79
C ALA A 73 -2.27 -1.45 -8.19
N VAL A 74 -2.93 -2.60 -8.40
CA VAL A 74 -2.88 -3.21 -9.73
C VAL A 74 -3.60 -2.36 -10.76
N GLU A 75 -4.45 -1.43 -10.31
CA GLU A 75 -5.11 -0.52 -11.23
C GLU A 75 -4.26 0.68 -11.59
N VAL A 76 -3.30 1.05 -10.75
CA VAL A 76 -2.58 2.30 -10.96
C VAL A 76 -1.10 2.12 -11.26
N LEU A 77 -0.52 0.95 -11.00
CA LEU A 77 0.92 0.78 -11.13
C LEU A 77 1.37 0.66 -12.57
N ALA A 78 2.52 1.26 -12.86
CA ALA A 78 3.20 1.04 -14.11
C ALA A 78 3.89 -0.32 -14.10
N PRO A 79 4.11 -0.93 -15.26
CA PRO A 79 4.93 -2.14 -15.30
C PRO A 79 6.29 -1.87 -14.69
N GLY A 80 6.74 -2.80 -13.87
CA GLY A 80 7.99 -2.64 -13.14
C GLY A 80 7.85 -1.92 -11.82
N GLY A 81 6.66 -1.41 -11.52
CA GLY A 81 6.45 -0.65 -10.29
C GLY A 81 6.49 -1.50 -9.04
N GLY A 82 6.38 -0.84 -7.89
CA GLY A 82 6.46 -1.49 -6.60
C GLY A 82 5.26 -1.25 -5.72
N PHE A 83 5.08 -2.15 -4.77
CA PHE A 83 3.98 -2.08 -3.82
C PHE A 83 4.51 -2.42 -2.44
N VAL A 84 4.21 -1.57 -1.47
CA VAL A 84 4.63 -1.79 -0.08
C VAL A 84 3.39 -1.63 0.80
N ALA A 85 3.15 -2.58 1.67
CA ALA A 85 1.98 -2.52 2.53
C ALA A 85 2.29 -3.06 3.90
N LYS A 86 1.67 -2.47 4.90
CA LYS A 86 1.76 -2.98 6.26
C LYS A 86 0.89 -4.22 6.41
N VAL A 87 1.45 -5.24 7.04
CA VAL A 87 0.74 -6.48 7.31
C VAL A 87 1.08 -6.93 8.72
N TRP A 88 0.37 -7.94 9.19
CA TRP A 88 0.67 -8.59 10.46
C TRP A 88 1.11 -10.02 10.19
N GLN A 89 2.12 -10.45 10.92
CA GLN A 89 2.62 -11.82 10.80
C GLN A 89 1.57 -12.81 11.27
N GLY A 90 1.61 -13.96 10.65
CA GLY A 90 0.79 -15.09 11.07
C GLY A 90 -0.57 -15.10 10.40
N GLY A 91 -1.23 -16.20 10.46
CA GLY A 91 -2.58 -16.31 9.98
C GLY A 91 -2.71 -16.34 8.49
N SER A 92 -3.46 -15.42 7.94
CA SER A 92 -3.93 -15.52 6.56
C SER A 92 -3.09 -14.75 5.57
N GLU A 93 -1.86 -14.42 5.91
CA GLU A 93 -1.04 -13.66 4.97
C GLU A 93 -0.64 -14.46 3.75
N LYS A 94 -0.82 -15.78 3.78
CA LYS A 94 -0.40 -16.61 2.66
C LYS A 94 -1.14 -16.26 1.38
N GLU A 95 -2.43 -15.98 1.47
CA GLU A 95 -3.18 -15.63 0.28
C GLU A 95 -2.68 -14.35 -0.34
N LEU A 96 -2.37 -13.37 0.50
CA LEU A 96 -1.82 -12.13 0.00
C LEU A 96 -0.47 -12.36 -0.67
N LEU A 97 0.38 -13.15 -0.04
CA LEU A 97 1.69 -13.43 -0.62
C LEU A 97 1.56 -14.15 -1.95
N ASP A 98 0.62 -15.10 -2.06
CA ASP A 98 0.43 -15.80 -3.32
C ASP A 98 0.00 -14.84 -4.42
N ARG A 99 -0.90 -13.91 -4.09
CA ARG A 99 -1.32 -12.92 -5.07
C ARG A 99 -0.17 -12.02 -5.49
N LEU A 100 0.65 -11.62 -4.52
CA LEU A 100 1.78 -10.75 -4.83
C LEU A 100 2.79 -11.45 -5.72
N LYS A 101 3.03 -12.72 -5.45
CA LYS A 101 4.01 -13.46 -6.26
C LYS A 101 3.55 -13.66 -7.70
N ARG A 102 2.24 -13.67 -7.92
CA ARG A 102 1.74 -13.77 -9.28
C ARG A 102 1.87 -12.46 -10.03
N ARG A 103 1.88 -11.34 -9.32
CA ARG A 103 1.87 -10.03 -9.96
C ARG A 103 3.20 -9.31 -9.94
N PHE A 104 4.12 -9.75 -9.09
CA PHE A 104 5.41 -9.08 -8.92
C PHE A 104 6.53 -10.06 -9.04
N ALA A 105 7.66 -9.57 -9.53
CA ALA A 105 8.82 -10.43 -9.74
C ALA A 105 9.50 -10.80 -8.43
N LYS A 106 9.47 -9.91 -7.45
CA LYS A 106 10.12 -10.14 -6.16
C LYS A 106 9.19 -9.74 -5.04
N VAL A 107 9.12 -10.58 -4.01
CA VAL A 107 8.33 -10.28 -2.81
C VAL A 107 9.17 -10.63 -1.60
N ARG A 108 9.24 -9.70 -0.65
CA ARG A 108 9.98 -9.96 0.57
C ARG A 108 9.32 -9.22 1.72
N HIS A 109 9.67 -9.61 2.94
CA HIS A 109 9.19 -8.95 4.14
C HIS A 109 10.28 -8.04 4.69
N LEU A 110 9.83 -6.95 5.33
CA LEU A 110 10.74 -6.01 5.94
C LEU A 110 10.21 -5.63 7.30
N LYS A 111 11.01 -5.87 8.34
CA LYS A 111 10.68 -5.44 9.68
C LYS A 111 11.51 -4.20 9.98
N PRO A 112 10.87 -3.03 10.14
CA PRO A 112 11.64 -1.82 10.36
C PRO A 112 12.47 -1.91 11.64
N ALA A 113 13.65 -1.29 11.62
CA ALA A 113 14.54 -1.32 12.77
C ALA A 113 13.89 -0.66 13.98
N SER A 114 13.03 0.32 13.77
CA SER A 114 12.37 1.00 14.87
C SER A 114 11.21 0.22 15.45
N SER A 115 10.83 -0.88 14.81
CA SER A 115 9.71 -1.67 15.29
C SER A 115 10.14 -2.54 16.46
N ARG A 116 9.24 -2.70 17.43
CA ARG A 116 9.55 -3.55 18.57
C ARG A 116 9.52 -5.00 18.13
N PRO A 117 10.45 -5.83 18.68
CA PRO A 117 10.50 -7.23 18.25
C PRO A 117 9.20 -7.99 18.47
N GLU A 118 8.47 -7.66 19.52
CA GLU A 118 7.24 -8.38 19.83
C GLU A 118 6.06 -7.92 19.01
N SER A 119 6.18 -6.82 18.30
CA SER A 119 5.09 -6.34 17.47
C SER A 119 4.88 -7.28 16.28
N PRO A 120 3.63 -7.62 15.94
CA PRO A 120 3.39 -8.43 14.75
C PRO A 120 3.51 -7.66 13.44
N GLU A 121 3.69 -6.36 13.51
CA GLU A 121 3.68 -5.53 12.31
C GLU A 121 4.96 -5.68 11.52
N LEU A 122 4.81 -5.78 10.22
CA LEU A 122 5.93 -5.68 9.30
C LEU A 122 5.38 -5.22 7.96
N PHE A 123 6.29 -4.96 7.04
CA PHE A 123 5.89 -4.56 5.70
C PHE A 123 6.19 -5.66 4.72
N VAL A 124 5.32 -5.82 3.75
CA VAL A 124 5.62 -6.64 2.60
C VAL A 124 6.03 -5.71 1.47
N VAL A 125 7.10 -6.08 0.78
CA VAL A 125 7.67 -5.28 -0.31
C VAL A 125 7.63 -6.12 -1.56
N ALA A 126 6.92 -5.64 -2.57
CA ALA A 126 6.77 -6.35 -3.83
C ALA A 126 7.28 -5.45 -4.95
N LEU A 127 8.16 -5.98 -5.77
CA LEU A 127 8.83 -5.21 -6.82
C LEU A 127 8.67 -5.90 -8.16
N GLY A 128 8.66 -5.09 -9.21
CA GLY A 128 8.59 -5.65 -10.55
C GLY A 128 7.17 -6.02 -10.95
N PHE A 129 6.26 -5.06 -10.87
CA PHE A 129 4.86 -5.31 -11.19
C PHE A 129 4.71 -5.78 -12.62
N ARG A 130 3.92 -6.81 -12.81
CA ARG A 130 3.58 -7.34 -14.12
C ARG A 130 2.11 -7.12 -14.37
N GLU A 131 1.80 -6.57 -15.51
CA GLU A 131 0.42 -6.29 -15.84
C GLU A 131 -0.36 -7.57 -16.01
N PRO A 132 -1.65 -7.55 -15.65
CA PRO A 132 -2.49 -8.71 -15.90
C PRO A 132 -2.49 -9.05 -17.38
N GLY A 133 -2.47 -10.34 -17.65
CA GLY A 133 -2.52 -10.81 -19.01
C GLY A 133 -1.19 -10.92 -19.70
N LYS A 134 -0.13 -10.38 -19.10
CA LYS A 134 1.20 -10.54 -19.67
C LYS A 134 1.86 -11.73 -19.04
N THR A 135 2.44 -12.56 -19.87
CA THR A 135 3.15 -13.69 -19.33
C THR A 135 4.58 -13.53 -19.70
N GLU A 136 5.33 -13.94 -18.99
CA GLU A 136 6.58 -13.81 -19.28
C GLU A 136 7.40 -14.47 -18.84
#